data_175faef60bbc9203bc7ebe90e0329c42
#
_entry.id   175faef60bbc9203bc7ebe90e0329c42
#
_cell.length_a   1.000
_cell.length_b   1.000
_cell.length_c   1.000
_cell.angle_alpha   90.00
_cell.angle_beta   90.00
_cell.angle_gamma   90.00
#
_symmetry.space_group_name_H-M   'P 1'
#
loop_
_entity.id
_entity.type
_entity.pdbx_description
1 polymer ?
#
loop_
_entity_poly.entity_id
_entity_poly.type
_entity_poly.pdbx_seq_one_letter_code
_entity_poly.pdbx_strand_id
1 'polypeptide(L)'
;VQMHDLAKRYPQIDLILGGHTHEPVAGLPMAKSWFMQGGKHTQGYAKAEIVYDKTKKKCLSLKTNYIALKPDAPEAETPKALRRELAELRKNLHSTVCENAPALTWKQPWSLAQMFSKAVAEETKAKIVFHGVLSWGAKHAGRYSRKDVFDLCPFENTVVLMDLSPSECKAVLEEQLIARKSKKKNAMPQYSFGVSLNAKGELVLADGRIWSNESERLPVAFNSFIASSGGMRFPVLKKISS
;
A
#
# COMPACT_ATOMS: atom_id res chain seq x y z
N VAL A 1 15.70 3.87 10.65
CA VAL A 1 16.24 2.93 11.67
C VAL A 1 16.95 1.79 10.98
N GLN A 2 16.27 1.02 10.10
CA GLN A 2 16.85 -0.20 9.48
C GLN A 2 18.14 0.04 8.67
N MET A 3 18.21 1.12 7.86
CA MET A 3 19.39 1.42 7.03
C MET A 3 20.59 1.86 7.87
N HIS A 4 20.36 2.57 8.96
CA HIS A 4 21.41 2.96 9.88
C HIS A 4 21.99 1.75 10.64
N ASP A 5 21.15 0.79 11.03
CA ASP A 5 21.57 -0.44 11.67
C ASP A 5 22.35 -1.33 10.70
N LEU A 6 21.94 -1.37 9.42
CA LEU A 6 22.65 -2.05 8.35
C LEU A 6 24.06 -1.47 8.17
N ALA A 7 24.18 -0.14 8.07
CA ALA A 7 25.45 0.56 7.92
C ALA A 7 26.41 0.32 9.11
N LYS A 8 25.88 0.24 10.33
CA LYS A 8 26.68 -0.08 11.52
C LYS A 8 27.16 -1.52 11.54
N ARG A 9 26.27 -2.45 11.17
CA ARG A 9 26.55 -3.90 11.20
C ARG A 9 27.54 -4.32 10.11
N TYR A 10 27.52 -3.62 8.98
CA TYR A 10 28.34 -3.95 7.80
C TYR A 10 29.18 -2.73 7.34
N PRO A 11 30.24 -2.38 8.09
CA PRO A 11 31.06 -1.19 7.83
C PRO A 11 31.87 -1.26 6.53
N GLN A 12 31.87 -2.38 5.84
CA GLN A 12 32.48 -2.58 4.51
C GLN A 12 31.58 -2.11 3.35
N ILE A 13 30.33 -1.74 3.63
CA ILE A 13 29.41 -1.20 2.61
C ILE A 13 29.67 0.29 2.46
N ASP A 14 30.09 0.72 1.27
CA ASP A 14 30.32 2.14 0.96
C ASP A 14 28.99 2.87 0.65
N LEU A 15 28.05 2.20 -0.04
CA LEU A 15 26.81 2.82 -0.51
C LEU A 15 25.61 1.89 -0.29
N ILE A 16 24.53 2.45 0.28
CA ILE A 16 23.23 1.79 0.48
C ILE A 16 22.21 2.48 -0.42
N LEU A 17 21.55 1.72 -1.27
CA LEU A 17 20.42 2.19 -2.08
C LEU A 17 19.10 1.84 -1.40
N GLY A 18 18.25 2.83 -1.23
CA GLY A 18 16.94 2.69 -0.61
C GLY A 18 15.78 2.94 -1.55
N GLY A 19 14.59 2.74 -1.03
CA GLY A 19 13.31 2.95 -1.69
C GLY A 19 12.15 2.99 -0.69
N HIS A 20 10.95 2.75 -1.16
CA HIS A 20 9.72 2.57 -0.37
C HIS A 20 9.14 3.83 0.31
N THR A 21 9.97 4.68 0.90
CA THR A 21 9.47 5.90 1.59
C THR A 21 9.00 7.00 0.64
N HIS A 22 9.31 6.87 -0.65
CA HIS A 22 8.99 7.84 -1.70
C HIS A 22 9.66 9.21 -1.55
N GLU A 23 10.59 9.37 -0.64
CA GLU A 23 11.33 10.61 -0.41
C GLU A 23 12.66 10.60 -1.17
N PRO A 24 13.00 11.63 -1.96
CA PRO A 24 14.30 11.71 -2.58
C PRO A 24 15.39 11.98 -1.54
N VAL A 25 16.46 11.21 -1.59
CA VAL A 25 17.64 11.40 -0.74
C VAL A 25 18.86 11.46 -1.65
N ALA A 26 19.45 12.65 -1.77
CA ALA A 26 20.63 12.87 -2.63
C ALA A 26 21.87 12.13 -2.11
N GLY A 27 22.02 12.06 -0.79
CA GLY A 27 23.10 11.37 -0.08
C GLY A 27 23.08 11.73 1.38
N LEU A 28 22.90 10.73 2.22
CA LEU A 28 22.86 10.85 3.68
C LEU A 28 23.97 10.00 4.30
N PRO A 29 24.92 10.60 5.04
CA PRO A 29 25.93 9.81 5.74
C PRO A 29 25.31 8.92 6.79
N MET A 30 25.68 7.64 6.79
CA MET A 30 25.21 6.64 7.76
C MET A 30 26.39 5.79 8.23
N ALA A 31 26.93 6.09 9.41
CA ALA A 31 28.16 5.50 9.93
C ALA A 31 29.34 5.66 8.90
N LYS A 32 29.83 4.54 8.32
CA LYS A 32 30.87 4.56 7.27
C LYS A 32 30.30 4.52 5.84
N SER A 33 28.98 4.38 5.70
CA SER A 33 28.29 4.26 4.41
C SER A 33 27.60 5.56 4.02
N TRP A 34 27.21 5.64 2.76
CA TRP A 34 26.27 6.65 2.27
C TRP A 34 24.92 5.99 1.93
N PHE A 35 23.84 6.67 2.19
CA PHE A 35 22.49 6.25 1.80
C PHE A 35 21.93 7.19 0.75
N MET A 36 21.32 6.65 -0.30
CA MET A 36 20.64 7.42 -1.32
C MET A 36 19.36 6.76 -1.79
N GLN A 37 18.43 7.55 -2.33
CA GLN A 37 17.12 7.09 -2.78
C GLN A 37 16.55 8.00 -3.86
N GLY A 38 15.93 7.42 -4.89
CA GLY A 38 15.46 8.13 -6.09
C GLY A 38 14.09 8.80 -5.99
N GLY A 39 13.41 8.76 -4.84
CA GLY A 39 12.05 9.30 -4.72
C GLY A 39 10.99 8.37 -5.32
N LYS A 40 9.96 8.93 -5.96
CA LYS A 40 8.80 8.19 -6.50
C LYS A 40 8.41 8.63 -7.91
N HIS A 41 7.63 7.78 -8.58
CA HIS A 41 6.92 8.09 -9.82
C HIS A 41 7.79 8.77 -10.89
N THR A 42 9.03 8.32 -11.04
CA THR A 42 9.98 8.88 -12.02
C THR A 42 10.19 10.41 -11.95
N GLN A 43 9.91 11.03 -10.79
CA GLN A 43 10.14 12.46 -10.57
C GLN A 43 11.61 12.83 -10.58
N GLY A 44 12.49 11.85 -10.44
CA GLY A 44 13.93 12.03 -10.46
C GLY A 44 14.65 10.70 -10.20
N TYR A 45 15.98 10.79 -10.17
CA TYR A 45 16.81 9.65 -9.83
C TYR A 45 18.00 10.08 -8.97
N ALA A 46 18.46 9.16 -8.14
CA ALA A 46 19.67 9.33 -7.36
C ALA A 46 20.87 8.84 -8.18
N LYS A 47 21.93 9.65 -8.25
CA LYS A 47 23.16 9.37 -8.98
C LYS A 47 24.34 9.26 -8.01
N ALA A 48 25.14 8.20 -8.13
CA ALA A 48 26.42 8.08 -7.44
C ALA A 48 27.55 7.98 -8.45
N GLU A 49 28.61 8.74 -8.22
CA GLU A 49 29.88 8.65 -8.94
C GLU A 49 30.93 8.07 -8.00
N ILE A 50 31.46 6.90 -8.36
CA ILE A 50 32.37 6.13 -7.52
C ILE A 50 33.74 6.00 -8.24
N VAL A 51 34.79 6.42 -7.57
CA VAL A 51 36.16 6.12 -7.98
C VAL A 51 36.67 4.95 -7.13
N TYR A 52 36.96 3.83 -7.78
CA TYR A 52 37.34 2.60 -7.12
C TYR A 52 38.75 2.15 -7.54
N ASP A 53 39.63 1.94 -6.55
CA ASP A 53 40.96 1.36 -6.76
C ASP A 53 40.85 -0.17 -6.77
N LYS A 54 41.01 -0.76 -7.96
CA LYS A 54 40.92 -2.21 -8.14
C LYS A 54 42.07 -2.97 -7.46
N THR A 55 43.24 -2.35 -7.35
CA THR A 55 44.42 -2.96 -6.76
C THR A 55 44.32 -3.02 -5.24
N LYS A 56 43.91 -1.90 -4.64
CA LYS A 56 43.68 -1.79 -3.19
C LYS A 56 42.30 -2.29 -2.74
N LYS A 57 41.44 -2.64 -3.70
CA LYS A 57 40.01 -3.04 -3.45
C LYS A 57 39.29 -2.06 -2.54
N LYS A 58 39.45 -0.76 -2.83
CA LYS A 58 38.93 0.32 -1.97
C LYS A 58 38.23 1.41 -2.77
N CYS A 59 37.12 1.91 -2.27
CA CYS A 59 36.52 3.14 -2.74
C CYS A 59 37.38 4.34 -2.36
N LEU A 60 37.85 5.10 -3.33
CA LEU A 60 38.69 6.31 -3.15
C LEU A 60 37.83 7.56 -2.99
N SER A 61 36.74 7.66 -3.74
CA SER A 61 35.78 8.75 -3.58
C SER A 61 34.37 8.29 -3.99
N LEU A 62 33.38 8.84 -3.33
CA LEU A 62 31.97 8.64 -3.62
C LEU A 62 31.26 9.99 -3.56
N LYS A 63 30.68 10.40 -4.68
CA LYS A 63 29.86 11.61 -4.78
C LYS A 63 28.43 11.21 -5.09
N THR A 64 27.48 11.73 -4.34
CA THR A 64 26.06 11.43 -4.50
C THR A 64 25.27 12.68 -4.84
N ASN A 65 24.26 12.56 -5.68
CA ASN A 65 23.36 13.65 -6.03
C ASN A 65 21.97 13.11 -6.34
N TYR A 66 20.96 13.97 -6.25
CA TYR A 66 19.60 13.72 -6.75
C TYR A 66 19.35 14.62 -7.95
N ILE A 67 18.92 14.03 -9.06
CA ILE A 67 18.61 14.73 -10.29
C ILE A 67 17.10 14.66 -10.50
N ALA A 68 16.43 15.79 -10.33
CA ALA A 68 15.01 15.91 -10.64
C ALA A 68 14.80 15.89 -12.16
N LEU A 69 13.85 15.11 -12.62
CA LEU A 69 13.42 15.12 -14.02
C LEU A 69 12.47 16.31 -14.23
N LYS A 70 12.70 17.06 -15.30
CA LYS A 70 11.81 18.15 -15.67
C LYS A 70 10.57 17.57 -16.37
N PRO A 71 9.34 17.97 -15.98
CA PRO A 71 8.12 17.50 -16.64
C PRO A 71 8.09 17.78 -18.14
N ASP A 72 8.70 18.89 -18.54
CA ASP A 72 8.71 19.40 -19.92
C ASP A 72 9.99 19.00 -20.70
N ALA A 73 10.79 18.06 -20.18
CA ALA A 73 11.92 17.55 -20.94
C ALA A 73 11.41 16.87 -22.22
N PRO A 74 12.03 17.13 -23.38
CA PRO A 74 11.60 16.50 -24.62
C PRO A 74 11.59 14.98 -24.44
N GLU A 75 10.49 14.36 -24.85
CA GLU A 75 10.30 12.93 -24.73
C GLU A 75 11.42 12.22 -25.47
N ALA A 76 12.26 11.49 -24.75
CA ALA A 76 13.28 10.68 -25.38
C ALA A 76 12.63 9.69 -26.35
N GLU A 77 13.21 9.51 -27.52
CA GLU A 77 12.64 8.61 -28.53
C GLU A 77 12.46 7.21 -27.92
N THR A 78 11.21 6.79 -27.78
CA THR A 78 10.92 5.45 -27.28
C THR A 78 11.53 4.41 -28.22
N PRO A 79 12.37 3.48 -27.73
CA PRO A 79 12.95 2.44 -28.56
C PRO A 79 11.87 1.70 -29.35
N LYS A 80 12.13 1.43 -30.65
CA LYS A 80 11.14 0.77 -31.53
C LYS A 80 10.58 -0.52 -30.95
N ALA A 81 11.41 -1.31 -30.25
CA ALA A 81 11.02 -2.56 -29.61
C ALA A 81 9.90 -2.36 -28.56
N LEU A 82 9.92 -1.24 -27.82
CA LEU A 82 8.94 -0.94 -26.78
C LEU A 82 7.67 -0.24 -27.31
N ARG A 83 7.71 0.35 -28.52
CA ARG A 83 6.58 1.13 -29.03
C ARG A 83 5.30 0.30 -29.16
N ARG A 84 5.43 -0.94 -29.67
CA ARG A 84 4.28 -1.85 -29.84
C ARG A 84 3.68 -2.26 -28.50
N GLU A 85 4.53 -2.68 -27.56
CA GLU A 85 4.11 -3.10 -26.23
C GLU A 85 3.44 -1.95 -25.47
N LEU A 86 4.02 -0.74 -25.53
CA LEU A 86 3.44 0.45 -24.92
C LEU A 86 2.12 0.87 -25.55
N ALA A 87 1.98 0.72 -26.88
CA ALA A 87 0.73 1.02 -27.58
C ALA A 87 -0.39 0.04 -27.15
N GLU A 88 -0.08 -1.25 -27.05
CA GLU A 88 -1.01 -2.26 -26.57
C GLU A 88 -1.38 -2.07 -25.11
N LEU A 89 -0.40 -1.80 -24.25
CA LEU A 89 -0.62 -1.47 -22.85
C LEU A 89 -1.51 -0.24 -22.69
N ARG A 90 -1.22 0.85 -23.42
CA ARG A 90 -2.05 2.07 -23.42
C ARG A 90 -3.48 1.78 -23.85
N LYS A 91 -3.67 1.01 -24.92
CA LYS A 91 -5.02 0.58 -25.39
C LYS A 91 -5.77 -0.17 -24.29
N ASN A 92 -5.12 -1.12 -23.64
CA ASN A 92 -5.71 -1.91 -22.56
C ASN A 92 -6.06 -1.04 -21.34
N LEU A 93 -5.16 -0.18 -20.91
CA LEU A 93 -5.37 0.71 -19.76
C LEU A 93 -6.51 1.72 -19.99
N HIS A 94 -6.67 2.20 -21.23
CA HIS A 94 -7.74 3.16 -21.56
C HIS A 94 -9.06 2.49 -21.97
N SER A 95 -9.12 1.13 -21.97
CA SER A 95 -10.39 0.44 -22.21
C SER A 95 -11.39 0.76 -21.10
N THR A 96 -12.66 0.97 -21.51
CA THR A 96 -13.74 1.29 -20.59
C THR A 96 -14.12 0.08 -19.74
N VAL A 97 -14.28 0.30 -18.44
CA VAL A 97 -14.80 -0.68 -17.47
C VAL A 97 -16.27 -0.36 -17.16
N CYS A 98 -16.60 0.91 -17.05
CA CYS A 98 -17.96 1.38 -16.76
C CYS A 98 -18.19 2.76 -17.38
N GLU A 99 -19.32 2.96 -18.08
CA GLU A 99 -19.63 4.25 -18.70
C GLU A 99 -20.23 5.26 -17.72
N ASN A 100 -21.04 4.80 -16.79
CA ASN A 100 -21.82 5.64 -15.87
C ASN A 100 -21.55 5.26 -14.41
N ALA A 101 -20.30 5.27 -14.01
CA ALA A 101 -19.93 5.01 -12.62
C ALA A 101 -20.26 6.22 -11.73
N PRO A 102 -20.66 6.02 -10.47
CA PRO A 102 -20.81 7.09 -9.50
C PRO A 102 -19.44 7.70 -9.15
N ALA A 103 -19.44 8.88 -8.53
CA ALA A 103 -18.23 9.44 -7.98
C ALA A 103 -17.70 8.54 -6.82
N LEU A 104 -16.43 8.16 -6.89
CA LEU A 104 -15.81 7.28 -5.93
C LEU A 104 -14.66 7.99 -5.20
N THR A 105 -14.57 7.78 -3.89
CA THR A 105 -13.53 8.36 -3.05
C THR A 105 -13.18 7.47 -1.86
N TRP A 106 -11.89 7.51 -1.46
CA TRP A 106 -11.41 6.90 -0.21
C TRP A 106 -11.66 7.79 1.03
N LYS A 107 -12.12 9.04 0.84
CA LYS A 107 -12.53 9.94 1.92
C LYS A 107 -14.01 9.72 2.26
N GLN A 108 -14.50 10.34 3.34
CA GLN A 108 -15.94 10.37 3.63
C GLN A 108 -16.73 10.79 2.38
N PRO A 109 -17.80 10.08 2.00
CA PRO A 109 -18.50 9.00 2.70
C PRO A 109 -17.93 7.57 2.45
N TRP A 110 -16.66 7.41 2.07
CA TRP A 110 -15.99 6.11 1.89
C TRP A 110 -16.58 5.26 0.74
N SER A 111 -17.13 5.88 -0.28
CA SER A 111 -17.83 5.19 -1.36
C SER A 111 -16.98 4.12 -2.06
N LEU A 112 -15.67 4.39 -2.21
CA LEU A 112 -14.76 3.43 -2.83
C LEU A 112 -14.50 2.22 -1.90
N ALA A 113 -14.32 2.45 -0.59
CA ALA A 113 -14.16 1.37 0.37
C ALA A 113 -15.42 0.50 0.46
N GLN A 114 -16.61 1.12 0.43
CA GLN A 114 -17.90 0.41 0.40
C GLN A 114 -18.04 -0.46 -0.84
N MET A 115 -17.78 0.10 -2.01
CA MET A 115 -17.85 -0.63 -3.28
C MET A 115 -16.88 -1.82 -3.30
N PHE A 116 -15.62 -1.59 -2.91
CA PHE A 116 -14.61 -2.65 -2.85
C PHE A 116 -15.00 -3.76 -1.89
N SER A 117 -15.40 -3.40 -0.67
CA SER A 117 -15.78 -4.38 0.33
C SER A 117 -16.99 -5.19 -0.08
N LYS A 118 -17.98 -4.55 -0.72
CA LYS A 118 -19.16 -5.23 -1.27
C LYS A 118 -18.77 -6.21 -2.37
N ALA A 119 -17.92 -5.80 -3.33
CA ALA A 119 -17.44 -6.68 -4.39
C ALA A 119 -16.65 -7.89 -3.83
N VAL A 120 -15.79 -7.66 -2.84
CA VAL A 120 -15.06 -8.75 -2.16
C VAL A 120 -16.03 -9.69 -1.43
N ALA A 121 -17.02 -9.16 -0.72
CA ALA A 121 -18.03 -9.96 -0.03
C ALA A 121 -18.87 -10.81 -1.00
N GLU A 122 -19.28 -10.24 -2.14
CA GLU A 122 -20.04 -10.92 -3.18
C GLU A 122 -19.24 -12.05 -3.82
N GLU A 123 -17.98 -11.82 -4.15
CA GLU A 123 -17.09 -12.79 -4.79
C GLU A 123 -16.71 -13.94 -3.84
N THR A 124 -16.36 -13.61 -2.61
CA THR A 124 -15.85 -14.58 -1.63
C THR A 124 -16.91 -15.21 -0.73
N LYS A 125 -18.15 -14.68 -0.76
CA LYS A 125 -19.24 -15.02 0.19
C LYS A 125 -18.90 -14.69 1.65
N ALA A 126 -17.88 -13.89 1.90
CA ALA A 126 -17.52 -13.42 3.23
C ALA A 126 -18.64 -12.54 3.81
N LYS A 127 -18.96 -12.76 5.08
CA LYS A 127 -19.94 -11.92 5.82
C LYS A 127 -19.35 -10.58 6.24
N ILE A 128 -18.05 -10.55 6.45
CA ILE A 128 -17.30 -9.40 6.97
C ILE A 128 -16.08 -9.16 6.08
N VAL A 129 -15.81 -7.90 5.77
CA VAL A 129 -14.61 -7.50 5.00
C VAL A 129 -13.89 -6.37 5.73
N PHE A 130 -12.60 -6.56 5.96
CA PHE A 130 -11.70 -5.51 6.44
C PHE A 130 -10.84 -4.99 5.31
N HIS A 131 -10.98 -3.72 4.99
CA HIS A 131 -10.25 -3.09 3.90
C HIS A 131 -9.63 -1.76 4.34
N GLY A 132 -8.33 -1.60 4.09
CA GLY A 132 -7.65 -0.33 4.30
C GLY A 132 -7.90 0.64 3.14
N VAL A 133 -7.72 1.93 3.41
CA VAL A 133 -7.61 2.94 2.36
C VAL A 133 -6.33 2.66 1.59
N LEU A 134 -6.44 2.37 0.30
CA LEU A 134 -5.31 2.00 -0.55
C LEU A 134 -4.65 3.22 -1.22
N SER A 135 -5.40 4.29 -1.39
CA SER A 135 -4.89 5.55 -1.94
C SER A 135 -5.70 6.73 -1.42
N TRP A 136 -5.23 7.94 -1.67
CA TRP A 136 -6.00 9.15 -1.40
C TRP A 136 -6.74 9.65 -2.64
N GLY A 137 -6.80 8.81 -3.68
CA GLY A 137 -7.45 9.13 -4.94
C GLY A 137 -8.96 9.28 -4.82
N ALA A 138 -9.50 10.04 -5.74
CA ALA A 138 -10.93 10.15 -5.99
C ALA A 138 -11.14 10.27 -7.49
N LYS A 139 -12.28 9.82 -7.98
CA LYS A 139 -12.70 9.97 -9.36
C LYS A 139 -14.12 10.50 -9.40
N HIS A 140 -14.36 11.49 -10.24
CA HIS A 140 -15.69 12.03 -10.49
C HIS A 140 -16.59 10.99 -11.18
N ALA A 141 -17.90 11.18 -11.07
CA ALA A 141 -18.88 10.35 -11.78
C ALA A 141 -18.64 10.40 -13.30
N GLY A 142 -18.96 9.32 -13.99
CA GLY A 142 -18.86 9.18 -15.42
C GLY A 142 -18.13 7.94 -15.88
N ARG A 143 -17.43 8.04 -17.00
CA ARG A 143 -16.69 6.93 -17.59
C ARG A 143 -15.45 6.56 -16.76
N TYR A 144 -15.31 5.27 -16.46
CA TYR A 144 -14.13 4.70 -15.82
C TYR A 144 -13.41 3.74 -16.77
N SER A 145 -12.11 3.94 -16.90
CA SER A 145 -11.20 3.04 -17.61
C SER A 145 -10.50 2.08 -16.64
N ARG A 146 -9.82 1.08 -17.18
CA ARG A 146 -8.94 0.20 -16.39
C ARG A 146 -7.85 0.99 -15.65
N LYS A 147 -7.30 2.03 -16.29
CA LYS A 147 -6.34 2.92 -15.66
C LYS A 147 -6.92 3.61 -14.43
N ASP A 148 -8.16 4.09 -14.50
CA ASP A 148 -8.82 4.73 -13.37
C ASP A 148 -8.98 3.76 -12.20
N VAL A 149 -9.37 2.52 -12.48
CA VAL A 149 -9.47 1.46 -11.44
C VAL A 149 -8.09 1.16 -10.84
N PHE A 150 -7.05 1.05 -11.67
CA PHE A 150 -5.67 0.85 -11.21
C PHE A 150 -5.18 2.01 -10.35
N ASP A 151 -5.44 3.26 -10.74
CA ASP A 151 -5.04 4.44 -9.97
C ASP A 151 -5.76 4.53 -8.62
N LEU A 152 -7.00 4.05 -8.55
CA LEU A 152 -7.78 3.98 -7.31
C LEU A 152 -7.35 2.81 -6.42
N CYS A 153 -6.86 1.71 -7.00
CA CYS A 153 -6.44 0.50 -6.29
C CYS A 153 -5.10 -0.01 -6.84
N PRO A 154 -3.98 0.68 -6.56
CA PRO A 154 -2.68 0.42 -7.21
C PRO A 154 -1.90 -0.77 -6.63
N PHE A 155 -2.49 -1.54 -5.72
CA PHE A 155 -1.79 -2.65 -5.06
C PHE A 155 -2.35 -4.00 -5.51
N GLU A 156 -1.47 -4.90 -5.93
CA GLU A 156 -1.78 -6.28 -6.33
C GLU A 156 -1.93 -7.19 -5.09
N ASN A 157 -2.80 -6.80 -4.16
CA ASN A 157 -3.11 -7.64 -3.02
C ASN A 157 -4.08 -8.75 -3.43
N THR A 158 -3.85 -9.95 -2.93
CA THR A 158 -4.82 -11.05 -3.00
C THR A 158 -5.84 -10.94 -1.85
N VAL A 159 -6.94 -11.67 -1.95
CA VAL A 159 -7.92 -11.78 -0.86
C VAL A 159 -7.61 -13.02 -0.04
N VAL A 160 -7.59 -12.85 1.28
CA VAL A 160 -7.40 -13.92 2.27
C VAL A 160 -8.68 -14.06 3.07
N LEU A 161 -9.19 -15.29 3.17
CA LEU A 161 -10.33 -15.63 4.02
C LEU A 161 -9.84 -16.28 5.31
N MET A 162 -10.41 -15.84 6.42
CA MET A 162 -10.19 -16.42 7.75
C MET A 162 -11.54 -16.60 8.44
N ASP A 163 -11.77 -17.76 9.04
CA ASP A 163 -12.93 -17.97 9.89
C ASP A 163 -12.61 -17.43 11.30
N LEU A 164 -13.25 -16.33 11.67
CA LEU A 164 -13.04 -15.68 12.97
C LEU A 164 -14.19 -15.94 13.94
N SER A 165 -13.87 -16.05 15.22
CA SER A 165 -14.83 -15.96 16.31
C SER A 165 -15.19 -14.51 16.63
N PRO A 166 -16.26 -14.23 17.41
CA PRO A 166 -16.59 -12.88 17.85
C PRO A 166 -15.46 -12.17 18.54
N SER A 167 -14.76 -12.82 19.46
CA SER A 167 -13.64 -12.21 20.21
C SER A 167 -12.46 -11.86 19.30
N GLU A 168 -12.11 -12.72 18.36
CA GLU A 168 -11.06 -12.47 17.37
C GLU A 168 -11.42 -11.28 16.45
N CYS A 169 -12.67 -11.25 15.94
CA CYS A 169 -13.16 -10.17 15.10
C CYS A 169 -13.18 -8.82 15.86
N LYS A 170 -13.63 -8.86 17.13
CA LYS A 170 -13.63 -7.67 18.00
C LYS A 170 -12.22 -7.13 18.20
N ALA A 171 -11.24 -7.98 18.44
CA ALA A 171 -9.85 -7.57 18.58
C ALA A 171 -9.31 -6.87 17.33
N VAL A 172 -9.65 -7.36 16.12
CA VAL A 172 -9.31 -6.70 14.86
C VAL A 172 -9.95 -5.31 14.76
N LEU A 173 -11.24 -5.20 15.11
CA LEU A 173 -11.95 -3.90 15.11
C LEU A 173 -11.36 -2.90 16.09
N GLU A 174 -10.98 -3.35 17.28
CA GLU A 174 -10.37 -2.50 18.30
C GLU A 174 -9.00 -1.97 17.84
N GLU A 175 -8.16 -2.84 17.26
CA GLU A 175 -6.91 -2.39 16.64
C GLU A 175 -7.14 -1.39 15.50
N GLN A 176 -8.19 -1.58 14.71
CA GLN A 176 -8.60 -0.65 13.66
C GLN A 176 -8.99 0.73 14.22
N LEU A 177 -9.72 0.75 15.34
CA LEU A 177 -10.11 1.99 16.01
C LEU A 177 -8.89 2.73 16.61
N ILE A 178 -7.93 2.00 17.16
CA ILE A 178 -6.66 2.55 17.65
C ILE A 178 -5.88 3.17 16.49
N ALA A 179 -5.79 2.49 15.37
CA ALA A 179 -5.13 3.01 14.17
C ALA A 179 -5.79 4.30 13.64
N ARG A 180 -7.13 4.40 13.69
CA ARG A 180 -7.89 5.62 13.31
C ARG A 180 -7.62 6.80 14.25
N LYS A 181 -7.49 6.55 15.54
CA LYS A 181 -7.22 7.59 16.55
C LYS A 181 -5.76 8.04 16.58
N SER A 182 -4.89 7.27 15.96
CA SER A 182 -3.46 7.59 15.88
C SER A 182 -3.25 8.87 15.07
N LYS A 183 -2.70 9.91 15.72
CA LYS A 183 -2.29 11.16 15.08
C LYS A 183 -1.03 11.02 14.21
N LYS A 184 -0.55 9.80 13.97
CA LYS A 184 0.59 9.55 13.08
C LYS A 184 0.23 10.00 11.67
N LYS A 185 1.04 10.86 11.08
CA LYS A 185 0.87 11.50 9.76
C LYS A 185 0.56 10.50 8.61
N ASN A 186 0.84 9.22 8.81
CA ASN A 186 0.70 8.14 7.83
C ASN A 186 -0.29 7.04 8.26
N ALA A 187 -1.17 7.30 9.25
CA ALA A 187 -2.19 6.35 9.63
C ALA A 187 -3.27 6.31 8.53
N MET A 188 -3.23 5.27 7.71
CA MET A 188 -4.28 5.03 6.70
C MET A 188 -5.56 4.59 7.40
N PRO A 189 -6.71 5.27 7.19
CA PRO A 189 -7.98 4.83 7.73
C PRO A 189 -8.29 3.40 7.26
N GLN A 190 -8.91 2.64 8.16
CA GLN A 190 -9.39 1.32 7.84
C GLN A 190 -10.92 1.34 7.78
N TYR A 191 -11.48 0.51 6.93
CA TYR A 191 -12.92 0.35 6.75
C TYR A 191 -13.32 -1.09 7.06
N SER A 192 -14.40 -1.26 7.80
CA SER A 192 -15.04 -2.55 8.04
C SER A 192 -16.43 -2.58 7.37
N PHE A 193 -16.72 -3.66 6.69
CA PHE A 193 -18.00 -3.95 6.07
C PHE A 193 -18.63 -5.16 6.75
N GLY A 194 -19.92 -5.14 6.93
CA GLY A 194 -20.66 -6.27 7.49
C GLY A 194 -20.65 -6.38 9.02
N VAL A 195 -19.83 -5.59 9.71
CA VAL A 195 -19.73 -5.61 11.17
C VAL A 195 -19.40 -4.23 11.74
N SER A 196 -19.92 -3.94 12.94
CA SER A 196 -19.64 -2.73 13.71
C SER A 196 -19.68 -3.02 15.21
N LEU A 197 -19.23 -2.05 16.02
CA LEU A 197 -19.44 -2.08 17.48
C LEU A 197 -20.57 -1.11 17.84
N ASN A 198 -21.52 -1.56 18.68
CA ASN A 198 -22.53 -0.70 19.27
C ASN A 198 -21.97 0.09 20.47
N ALA A 199 -22.79 0.93 21.10
CA ALA A 199 -22.39 1.74 22.25
C ALA A 199 -21.95 0.92 23.47
N LYS A 200 -22.37 -0.34 23.57
CA LYS A 200 -21.96 -1.28 24.63
C LYS A 200 -20.68 -2.05 24.29
N GLY A 201 -20.11 -1.83 23.09
CA GLY A 201 -18.94 -2.56 22.61
C GLY A 201 -19.23 -3.98 22.16
N GLU A 202 -20.50 -4.30 21.83
CA GLU A 202 -20.93 -5.59 21.28
C GLU A 202 -20.84 -5.55 19.76
N LEU A 203 -20.48 -6.69 19.15
CA LEU A 203 -20.45 -6.85 17.70
C LEU A 203 -21.85 -6.92 17.13
N VAL A 204 -22.14 -6.05 16.17
CA VAL A 204 -23.41 -6.02 15.43
C VAL A 204 -23.12 -6.29 13.96
N LEU A 205 -23.74 -7.33 13.41
CA LEU A 205 -23.65 -7.68 12.00
C LEU A 205 -24.53 -6.75 11.14
N ALA A 206 -24.38 -6.81 9.83
CA ALA A 206 -25.13 -5.98 8.88
C ALA A 206 -26.67 -6.22 8.94
N ASP A 207 -27.10 -7.39 9.38
CA ASP A 207 -28.51 -7.77 9.59
C ASP A 207 -29.06 -7.28 10.93
N GLY A 208 -28.28 -6.59 11.76
CA GLY A 208 -28.65 -6.08 13.07
C GLY A 208 -28.48 -7.10 14.22
N ARG A 209 -28.10 -8.33 13.93
CA ARG A 209 -27.88 -9.38 14.92
C ARG A 209 -26.62 -9.10 15.75
N ILE A 210 -26.71 -9.29 17.05
CA ILE A 210 -25.54 -9.32 17.94
C ILE A 210 -24.83 -10.67 17.76
N TRP A 211 -23.55 -10.61 17.45
CA TRP A 211 -22.71 -11.77 17.27
C TRP A 211 -21.80 -11.96 18.49
N SER A 212 -22.17 -12.90 19.36
CA SER A 212 -21.51 -13.13 20.65
C SER A 212 -21.25 -14.62 20.97
N ASN A 213 -21.75 -15.54 20.14
CA ASN A 213 -21.51 -16.97 20.34
C ASN A 213 -20.08 -17.32 19.83
N GLU A 214 -19.15 -17.58 20.74
CA GLU A 214 -17.75 -17.88 20.42
C GLU A 214 -17.57 -19.16 19.59
N SER A 215 -18.54 -20.08 19.61
CA SER A 215 -18.51 -21.27 18.75
C SER A 215 -18.96 -21.00 17.31
N GLU A 216 -19.58 -19.85 17.06
CA GLU A 216 -19.98 -19.43 15.71
C GLU A 216 -18.82 -18.69 15.06
N ARG A 217 -18.18 -19.31 14.09
CA ARG A 217 -17.14 -18.66 13.28
C ARG A 217 -17.74 -18.18 11.97
N LEU A 218 -17.39 -16.98 11.56
CA LEU A 218 -17.84 -16.39 10.30
C LEU A 218 -16.65 -16.14 9.37
N PRO A 219 -16.83 -16.33 8.03
CA PRO A 219 -15.81 -16.01 7.05
C PRO A 219 -15.61 -14.50 6.97
N VAL A 220 -14.39 -14.08 7.24
CA VAL A 220 -13.93 -12.70 7.21
C VAL A 220 -12.86 -12.55 6.12
N ALA A 221 -13.05 -11.59 5.22
CA ALA A 221 -12.14 -11.32 4.16
C ALA A 221 -11.19 -10.16 4.49
N PHE A 222 -9.94 -10.33 4.14
CA PHE A 222 -8.87 -9.34 4.26
C PHE A 222 -8.13 -9.24 2.93
N ASN A 223 -7.51 -8.09 2.64
CA ASN A 223 -6.44 -8.11 1.65
C ASN A 223 -5.17 -8.74 2.27
N SER A 224 -4.30 -9.32 1.44
CA SER A 224 -3.11 -10.04 1.89
C SER A 224 -2.16 -9.19 2.74
N PHE A 225 -2.08 -7.87 2.49
CA PHE A 225 -1.28 -6.96 3.30
C PHE A 225 -1.84 -6.83 4.73
N ILE A 226 -3.16 -6.68 4.88
CA ILE A 226 -3.81 -6.62 6.21
C ILE A 226 -3.69 -7.98 6.90
N ALA A 227 -3.95 -9.08 6.20
CA ALA A 227 -3.84 -10.44 6.74
C ALA A 227 -2.44 -10.74 7.30
N SER A 228 -1.39 -10.22 6.66
CA SER A 228 -0.01 -10.29 7.15
C SER A 228 0.36 -9.23 8.19
N SER A 229 -0.61 -8.75 8.97
CA SER A 229 -0.51 -7.72 10.01
C SER A 229 -0.50 -6.25 9.55
N GLY A 230 -0.64 -5.96 8.24
CA GLY A 230 -0.72 -4.59 7.72
C GLY A 230 0.45 -3.68 8.13
N GLY A 231 1.68 -4.23 8.12
CA GLY A 231 2.86 -3.52 8.60
C GLY A 231 2.82 -3.27 10.12
N MET A 232 2.40 -4.26 10.90
CA MET A 232 2.24 -4.25 12.36
C MET A 232 1.10 -3.36 12.88
N ARG A 233 0.14 -3.00 12.03
CA ARG A 233 -1.08 -2.28 12.46
C ARG A 233 -2.12 -3.22 13.07
N PHE A 234 -2.08 -4.49 12.68
CA PHE A 234 -2.97 -5.56 13.13
C PHE A 234 -2.17 -6.75 13.67
N PRO A 235 -1.43 -6.57 14.78
CA PRO A 235 -0.65 -7.66 15.37
C PRO A 235 -1.51 -8.85 15.81
N VAL A 236 -2.81 -8.65 16.08
CA VAL A 236 -3.73 -9.73 16.42
C VAL A 236 -3.89 -10.73 15.26
N LEU A 237 -3.91 -10.29 14.02
CA LEU A 237 -4.03 -11.18 12.86
C LEU A 237 -2.85 -12.14 12.72
N LYS A 238 -1.65 -11.72 13.12
CA LYS A 238 -0.49 -12.59 13.14
C LYS A 238 -0.62 -13.72 14.18
N LYS A 239 -1.32 -13.47 15.28
CA LYS A 239 -1.56 -14.48 16.32
C LYS A 239 -2.69 -15.44 15.93
N ILE A 240 -3.67 -14.99 15.15
CA ILE A 240 -4.78 -15.81 14.68
C ILE A 240 -4.33 -16.76 13.56
N SER A 241 -3.39 -16.30 12.70
CA SER A 241 -2.89 -17.07 11.55
C SER A 241 -1.74 -18.03 11.89
N SER A 242 -1.22 -18.02 13.13
CA SER A 242 -0.21 -18.93 13.63
C SER A 242 -0.84 -20.12 14.35
#